data_4fcdf7db6a4147f3b444d386a320632a
#
_entry.id   4fcdf7db6a4147f3b444d386a320632a
#
_cell.length_a   1.000
_cell.length_b   1.000
_cell.length_c   1.000
_cell.angle_alpha   90.00
_cell.angle_beta   90.00
_cell.angle_gamma   90.00
#
_symmetry.space_group_name_H-M   'P 1'
#
loop_
_entity.id
_entity.type
_entity.pdbx_description
1 polymer ?
#
loop_
_entity_poly.entity_id
_entity_poly.type
_entity_poly.pdbx_seq_one_letter_code
_entity_poly.pdbx_strand_id
1 'polypeptide(L)'
;MASSPEPFRVALAYPTTTMGLGGSDMYRQQILDHYKNPRNHGEIEEPTFSHVGENPSCGDTIRMDVVLDDDGETIDRVAFSGDGCAISQASASMLTQKLPGITLEELKAMDTDDITEMLGVDISPMRIKCAVLARQVAQDGAKLHKGEIEELRKTKTED
;
A
#
# COMPACT_ATOMS: atom_id res chain seq x y z
N MET A 1 5.83 18.19 -11.90
CA MET A 1 6.21 18.11 -11.77
C MET A 1 6.63 18.40 -10.60
N ALA A 2 6.97 18.86 -10.22
CA ALA A 2 7.56 19.27 -9.10
C ALA A 2 6.96 19.02 -7.82
N SER A 3 5.82 18.67 -7.75
CA SER A 3 5.08 18.53 -6.53
C SER A 3 5.43 17.30 -5.74
N SER A 4 6.26 16.49 -6.24
CA SER A 4 6.44 15.21 -5.64
C SER A 4 6.92 15.18 -4.19
N PRO A 5 7.66 16.13 -3.70
CA PRO A 5 8.15 15.98 -2.33
C PRO A 5 7.13 16.23 -1.24
N GLU A 6 5.98 16.68 -1.58
CA GLU A 6 5.04 17.06 -0.58
C GLU A 6 4.64 15.95 0.37
N PRO A 7 4.36 14.76 -0.08
CA PRO A 7 3.95 13.72 0.85
C PRO A 7 4.98 13.43 1.92
N PHE A 8 6.23 13.60 1.59
CA PHE A 8 7.26 13.32 2.55
C PHE A 8 7.30 14.35 3.67
N ARG A 9 6.95 15.57 3.35
CA ARG A 9 6.92 16.56 4.37
C ARG A 9 5.86 16.26 5.38
N VAL A 10 4.72 15.79 4.94
CA VAL A 10 3.65 15.45 5.84
C VAL A 10 4.10 14.37 6.79
N ALA A 11 4.77 13.37 6.27
CA ALA A 11 5.22 12.29 7.12
C ALA A 11 6.20 12.77 8.18
N LEU A 12 6.97 13.78 7.86
CA LEU A 12 7.96 14.24 8.81
C LEU A 12 7.34 14.96 10.00
N ALA A 13 6.09 15.30 9.91
CA ALA A 13 5.45 15.98 11.01
C ALA A 13 5.20 15.10 12.20
N TYR A 14 5.11 13.81 11.99
CA TYR A 14 4.78 12.94 13.09
C TYR A 14 5.86 12.81 14.15
N PRO A 15 7.08 12.62 13.80
CA PRO A 15 8.08 12.33 14.80
C PRO A 15 8.27 13.43 15.81
N THR A 16 7.95 14.64 15.42
CA THR A 16 8.26 15.74 16.29
C THR A 16 7.36 15.82 17.49
N THR A 17 6.23 15.15 17.46
CA THR A 17 5.29 15.28 18.53
C THR A 17 5.32 14.11 19.48
N THR A 18 6.20 13.17 19.26
CA THR A 18 6.19 11.98 20.07
C THR A 18 7.41 11.81 20.91
N MET A 19 8.02 12.92 21.30
CA MET A 19 9.13 12.81 22.10
C MET A 19 8.83 12.08 23.33
N GLY A 20 9.62 11.21 23.78
CA GLY A 20 9.39 10.41 24.94
C GLY A 20 8.74 9.06 24.69
N LEU A 21 8.22 8.87 23.49
CA LEU A 21 7.68 7.56 23.15
C LEU A 21 8.74 6.72 22.47
N GLY A 22 8.69 5.44 22.68
CA GLY A 22 9.55 4.55 21.94
C GLY A 22 9.15 4.51 20.48
N GLY A 23 10.05 4.09 19.61
CA GLY A 23 9.77 4.00 18.19
C GLY A 23 8.60 3.10 17.88
N SER A 24 8.48 1.98 18.60
CA SER A 24 7.40 1.06 18.31
C SER A 24 6.05 1.64 18.71
N ASP A 25 5.99 2.46 19.75
CA ASP A 25 4.73 3.11 20.11
C ASP A 25 4.29 4.08 19.04
N MET A 26 5.24 4.83 18.49
CA MET A 26 4.94 5.77 17.44
C MET A 26 4.42 5.07 16.20
N TYR A 27 5.04 3.95 15.84
CA TYR A 27 4.60 3.21 14.67
C TYR A 27 3.26 2.54 14.90
N ARG A 28 3.01 2.07 16.11
CA ARG A 28 1.71 1.48 16.41
C ARG A 28 0.61 2.52 16.30
N GLN A 29 0.88 3.72 16.77
CA GLN A 29 -0.11 4.78 16.66
C GLN A 29 -0.34 5.17 15.21
N GLN A 30 0.69 5.13 14.41
CA GLN A 30 0.56 5.40 12.99
C GLN A 30 -0.33 4.36 12.32
N ILE A 31 -0.13 3.10 12.66
CA ILE A 31 -0.96 2.03 12.11
C ILE A 31 -2.42 2.24 12.50
N LEU A 32 -2.67 2.55 13.76
CA LEU A 32 -4.04 2.77 14.20
C LEU A 32 -4.66 3.98 13.54
N ASP A 33 -3.88 5.03 13.35
CA ASP A 33 -4.38 6.21 12.68
C ASP A 33 -4.78 5.91 11.24
N HIS A 34 -3.93 5.18 10.52
CA HIS A 34 -4.26 4.81 9.16
C HIS A 34 -5.46 3.87 9.09
N TYR A 35 -5.61 3.03 10.09
CA TYR A 35 -6.75 2.13 10.12
C TYR A 35 -8.04 2.89 10.38
N LYS A 36 -8.02 3.83 11.32
CA LYS A 36 -9.22 4.59 11.67
C LYS A 36 -9.53 5.68 10.65
N ASN A 37 -8.50 6.24 10.06
CA ASN A 37 -8.65 7.34 9.12
C ASN A 37 -7.85 7.04 7.86
N PRO A 38 -8.29 6.06 7.08
CA PRO A 38 -7.50 5.63 5.92
C PRO A 38 -7.41 6.74 4.89
N ARG A 39 -6.23 6.86 4.29
CA ARG A 39 -5.97 7.84 3.25
C ARG A 39 -6.28 7.23 1.90
N ASN A 40 -6.83 8.05 1.02
CA ASN A 40 -7.12 7.61 -0.34
C ASN A 40 -7.99 6.36 -0.38
N HIS A 41 -8.94 6.30 0.54
CA HIS A 41 -9.85 5.18 0.61
C HIS A 41 -11.02 5.43 -0.33
N GLY A 42 -11.31 4.47 -1.19
CA GLY A 42 -12.39 4.61 -2.15
C GLY A 42 -11.93 4.08 -3.49
N GLU A 43 -12.69 4.37 -4.52
CA GLU A 43 -12.39 3.92 -5.87
C GLU A 43 -12.17 5.12 -6.77
N ILE A 44 -11.22 4.97 -7.68
CA ILE A 44 -10.96 5.97 -8.70
C ILE A 44 -11.84 5.64 -9.87
N GLU A 45 -12.52 6.67 -10.42
CA GLU A 45 -13.49 6.44 -11.43
C GLU A 45 -12.94 5.86 -12.73
N GLU A 46 -11.81 6.32 -13.15
CA GLU A 46 -11.22 5.82 -14.39
C GLU A 46 -9.75 5.56 -14.16
N PRO A 47 -9.43 4.52 -13.42
CA PRO A 47 -8.02 4.25 -13.14
C PRO A 47 -7.31 3.73 -14.37
N THR A 48 -6.00 3.88 -14.41
CA THR A 48 -5.22 3.27 -15.47
C THR A 48 -5.32 1.75 -15.36
N PHE A 49 -5.27 1.25 -14.14
CA PHE A 49 -5.57 -0.16 -13.91
C PHE A 49 -6.05 -0.33 -12.48
N SER A 50 -6.72 -1.45 -12.25
CA SER A 50 -7.09 -1.82 -10.90
C SER A 50 -7.03 -3.34 -10.77
N HIS A 51 -6.90 -3.79 -9.54
CA HIS A 51 -6.77 -5.21 -9.29
C HIS A 51 -7.25 -5.49 -7.88
N VAL A 52 -7.71 -6.71 -7.66
CA VAL A 52 -8.25 -7.14 -6.37
C VAL A 52 -7.47 -8.35 -5.90
N GLY A 53 -7.23 -8.41 -4.61
CA GLY A 53 -6.61 -9.57 -4.02
C GLY A 53 -7.24 -9.90 -2.69
N GLU A 54 -6.95 -11.08 -2.20
CA GLU A 54 -7.52 -11.52 -0.94
C GLU A 54 -6.53 -12.36 -0.16
N ASN A 55 -6.68 -12.35 1.13
CA ASN A 55 -5.96 -13.24 2.03
C ASN A 55 -7.02 -14.10 2.70
N PRO A 56 -7.29 -15.30 2.18
CA PRO A 56 -8.37 -16.12 2.73
C PRO A 56 -8.18 -16.50 4.19
N SER A 57 -6.94 -16.59 4.64
CA SER A 57 -6.67 -16.98 6.03
C SER A 57 -7.24 -15.98 7.01
N CYS A 58 -7.26 -14.71 6.67
CA CYS A 58 -7.72 -13.67 7.57
C CYS A 58 -9.01 -12.99 7.09
N GLY A 59 -9.50 -13.35 5.93
CA GLY A 59 -10.69 -12.72 5.39
C GLY A 59 -10.46 -11.34 4.84
N ASP A 60 -9.22 -10.99 4.51
CA ASP A 60 -8.92 -9.67 3.95
C ASP A 60 -9.18 -9.64 2.46
N THR A 61 -9.72 -8.54 1.98
CA THR A 61 -9.89 -8.29 0.56
C THR A 61 -9.48 -6.85 0.30
N ILE A 62 -8.58 -6.64 -0.66
CA ILE A 62 -8.08 -5.31 -0.99
C ILE A 62 -8.16 -5.10 -2.48
N ARG A 63 -8.69 -3.95 -2.86
CA ARG A 63 -8.67 -3.49 -4.24
C ARG A 63 -7.77 -2.28 -4.32
N MET A 64 -6.90 -2.24 -5.33
CA MET A 64 -6.02 -1.09 -5.56
C MET A 64 -6.33 -0.51 -6.93
N ASP A 65 -6.58 0.79 -6.97
CA ASP A 65 -6.78 1.53 -8.21
C ASP A 65 -5.59 2.43 -8.42
N VAL A 66 -5.02 2.42 -9.60
CA VAL A 66 -3.78 3.16 -9.87
C VAL A 66 -3.96 4.00 -11.12
N VAL A 67 -3.51 5.24 -11.02
CA VAL A 67 -3.47 6.16 -12.17
C VAL A 67 -2.00 6.45 -12.45
N LEU A 68 -1.61 6.31 -13.69
CA LEU A 68 -0.23 6.59 -14.11
C LEU A 68 -0.15 7.96 -14.77
N ASP A 69 1.05 8.53 -14.73
CA ASP A 69 1.32 9.75 -15.47
C ASP A 69 1.31 9.48 -16.95
N ASP A 70 1.46 10.54 -17.72
CA ASP A 70 1.44 10.44 -19.17
C ASP A 70 2.53 9.53 -19.72
N ASP A 71 3.60 9.33 -18.96
CA ASP A 71 4.67 8.45 -19.43
C ASP A 71 4.29 6.98 -19.36
N GLY A 72 3.17 6.66 -18.74
CA GLY A 72 2.73 5.28 -18.62
C GLY A 72 3.55 4.44 -17.67
N GLU A 73 4.44 5.05 -16.91
CA GLU A 73 5.33 4.32 -16.03
C GLU A 73 5.34 4.84 -14.61
N THR A 74 5.16 6.14 -14.43
CA THR A 74 5.23 6.73 -13.11
C THR A 74 3.85 6.80 -12.49
N ILE A 75 3.74 6.39 -11.24
CA ILE A 75 2.46 6.38 -10.55
C ILE A 75 2.10 7.80 -10.14
N ASP A 76 0.89 8.21 -10.49
CA ASP A 76 0.39 9.52 -10.13
C ASP A 76 -0.47 9.47 -8.87
N ARG A 77 -1.43 8.57 -8.82
CA ARG A 77 -2.33 8.43 -7.69
C ARG A 77 -2.71 7.00 -7.47
N VAL A 78 -3.01 6.67 -6.23
CA VAL A 78 -3.44 5.33 -5.86
C VAL A 78 -4.58 5.47 -4.86
N ALA A 79 -5.59 4.62 -4.99
CA ALA A 79 -6.65 4.52 -3.99
C ALA A 79 -6.86 3.05 -3.67
N PHE A 80 -7.44 2.79 -2.53
CA PHE A 80 -7.73 1.41 -2.16
C PHE A 80 -9.12 1.32 -1.54
N SER A 81 -9.67 0.12 -1.59
CA SER A 81 -10.91 -0.18 -0.91
C SER A 81 -10.89 -1.64 -0.51
N GLY A 82 -11.90 -2.04 0.24
CA GLY A 82 -11.99 -3.42 0.68
C GLY A 82 -12.07 -3.51 2.19
N ASP A 83 -12.02 -4.73 2.70
CA ASP A 83 -12.16 -5.02 4.12
C ASP A 83 -10.98 -5.86 4.58
N GLY A 84 -10.70 -5.74 5.86
CA GLY A 84 -9.62 -6.54 6.40
C GLY A 84 -9.25 -6.11 7.80
N CYS A 85 -8.23 -6.73 8.35
CA CYS A 85 -7.76 -6.40 9.68
C CYS A 85 -7.03 -5.06 9.67
N ALA A 86 -6.71 -4.59 10.86
CA ALA A 86 -6.07 -3.29 10.99
C ALA A 86 -4.75 -3.23 10.23
N ILE A 87 -4.00 -4.33 10.22
CA ILE A 87 -2.71 -4.35 9.55
C ILE A 87 -2.87 -4.22 8.03
N SER A 88 -3.82 -4.97 7.44
CA SER A 88 -3.99 -4.91 5.99
C SER A 88 -4.53 -3.54 5.57
N GLN A 89 -5.43 -2.97 6.35
CA GLN A 89 -6.00 -1.67 6.03
C GLN A 89 -4.96 -0.57 6.17
N ALA A 90 -4.18 -0.60 7.25
CA ALA A 90 -3.15 0.41 7.46
C ALA A 90 -2.07 0.31 6.40
N SER A 91 -1.68 -0.91 6.05
CA SER A 91 -0.65 -1.09 5.02
C SER A 91 -1.12 -0.53 3.69
N ALA A 92 -2.36 -0.81 3.30
CA ALA A 92 -2.90 -0.28 2.06
C ALA A 92 -2.94 1.24 2.08
N SER A 93 -3.41 1.81 3.20
CA SER A 93 -3.48 3.25 3.33
C SER A 93 -2.11 3.89 3.19
N MET A 94 -1.11 3.34 3.87
CA MET A 94 0.25 3.87 3.78
C MET A 94 0.81 3.75 2.38
N LEU A 95 0.53 2.63 1.70
CA LEU A 95 1.02 2.47 0.35
C LEU A 95 0.43 3.50 -0.61
N THR A 96 -0.83 3.88 -0.41
CA THR A 96 -1.41 4.88 -1.30
C THR A 96 -0.69 6.20 -1.21
N GLN A 97 0.01 6.45 -0.10
CA GLN A 97 0.79 7.66 0.05
C GLN A 97 2.24 7.48 -0.40
N LYS A 98 2.73 6.26 -0.34
CA LYS A 98 4.11 5.98 -0.67
C LYS A 98 4.35 5.76 -2.16
N LEU A 99 3.38 5.21 -2.84
CA LEU A 99 3.55 4.83 -4.24
C LEU A 99 3.55 6.00 -5.24
N PRO A 100 2.82 7.10 -5.03
CA PRO A 100 2.88 8.16 -6.02
C PRO A 100 4.31 8.68 -6.20
N GLY A 101 4.72 8.80 -7.44
CA GLY A 101 6.06 9.27 -7.76
C GLY A 101 7.05 8.18 -8.08
N ILE A 102 6.75 6.93 -7.77
CA ILE A 102 7.67 5.87 -8.15
C ILE A 102 7.20 5.23 -9.46
N THR A 103 8.09 4.50 -10.09
CA THR A 103 7.75 3.86 -11.36
C THR A 103 7.19 2.47 -11.10
N LEU A 104 6.56 1.91 -12.13
CA LEU A 104 6.08 0.54 -12.03
C LEU A 104 7.20 -0.45 -11.79
N GLU A 105 8.39 -0.17 -12.34
CA GLU A 105 9.53 -1.05 -12.10
C GLU A 105 9.93 -1.03 -10.63
N GLU A 106 9.92 0.15 -10.03
CA GLU A 106 10.23 0.25 -8.61
C GLU A 106 9.17 -0.43 -7.77
N LEU A 107 7.91 -0.31 -8.14
CA LEU A 107 6.85 -1.02 -7.44
C LEU A 107 7.08 -2.52 -7.51
N LYS A 108 7.41 -3.03 -8.69
CA LYS A 108 7.58 -4.47 -8.85
C LYS A 108 8.79 -4.99 -8.08
N ALA A 109 9.74 -4.12 -7.78
CA ALA A 109 10.93 -4.51 -7.03
C ALA A 109 10.74 -4.47 -5.52
N MET A 110 9.63 -3.95 -5.03
CA MET A 110 9.39 -3.90 -3.60
C MET A 110 9.24 -5.30 -3.03
N ASP A 111 9.76 -5.51 -1.83
CA ASP A 111 9.67 -6.82 -1.20
C ASP A 111 9.02 -6.70 0.18
N THR A 112 8.97 -7.81 0.88
CA THR A 112 8.35 -7.86 2.20
C THR A 112 9.03 -6.93 3.19
N ASP A 113 10.36 -6.83 3.11
CA ASP A 113 11.08 -5.95 4.02
C ASP A 113 10.68 -4.49 3.84
N ASP A 114 10.41 -4.08 2.61
CA ASP A 114 9.96 -2.71 2.39
C ASP A 114 8.66 -2.44 3.15
N ILE A 115 7.78 -3.41 3.19
CA ILE A 115 6.50 -3.25 3.87
C ILE A 115 6.67 -3.27 5.38
N THR A 116 7.48 -4.19 5.89
CA THR A 116 7.66 -4.26 7.34
C THR A 116 8.38 -3.02 7.85
N GLU A 117 9.30 -2.48 7.07
CA GLU A 117 9.94 -1.22 7.45
C GLU A 117 8.96 -0.06 7.42
N MET A 118 8.08 -0.04 6.43
CA MET A 118 7.07 1.00 6.35
C MET A 118 6.17 0.98 7.59
N LEU A 119 5.78 -0.20 8.02
CA LEU A 119 4.92 -0.33 9.19
C LEU A 119 5.67 -0.08 10.49
N GLY A 120 6.94 -0.41 10.52
CA GLY A 120 7.81 -0.02 11.63
C GLY A 120 7.64 -0.82 12.91
N VAL A 121 6.88 -1.90 12.88
CA VAL A 121 6.70 -2.75 14.06
C VAL A 121 6.96 -4.18 13.64
N ASP A 122 7.22 -5.02 14.62
CA ASP A 122 7.38 -6.44 14.36
C ASP A 122 6.03 -7.04 14.01
N ILE A 123 6.00 -7.75 12.90
CA ILE A 123 4.77 -8.35 12.41
C ILE A 123 4.91 -9.87 12.56
N SER A 124 3.95 -10.48 13.22
CA SER A 124 3.99 -11.93 13.37
C SER A 124 3.90 -12.61 12.00
N PRO A 125 4.43 -13.83 11.88
CA PRO A 125 4.37 -14.50 10.58
C PRO A 125 2.96 -14.62 10.02
N MET A 126 1.98 -14.81 10.88
CA MET A 126 0.61 -14.92 10.42
C MET A 126 0.11 -13.60 9.83
N ARG A 127 0.53 -12.48 10.41
CA ARG A 127 0.07 -11.18 9.96
C ARG A 127 0.88 -10.62 8.79
N ILE A 128 2.04 -11.23 8.50
CA ILE A 128 2.82 -10.79 7.34
C ILE A 128 1.97 -10.88 6.07
N LYS A 129 1.18 -11.92 5.96
CA LYS A 129 0.33 -12.07 4.77
C LYS A 129 -0.66 -10.92 4.64
N CYS A 130 -1.19 -10.45 5.76
CA CYS A 130 -2.08 -9.30 5.74
C CYS A 130 -1.32 -8.05 5.34
N ALA A 131 -0.11 -7.91 5.86
CA ALA A 131 0.66 -6.70 5.64
C ALA A 131 1.06 -6.53 4.19
N VAL A 132 1.34 -7.63 3.49
CA VAL A 132 1.85 -7.54 2.13
C VAL A 132 0.76 -7.62 1.06
N LEU A 133 -0.48 -7.82 1.46
CA LEU A 133 -1.55 -8.03 0.48
C LEU A 133 -1.66 -6.86 -0.49
N ALA A 134 -1.71 -5.64 0.02
CA ALA A 134 -1.87 -4.47 -0.84
C ALA A 134 -0.72 -4.35 -1.83
N ARG A 135 0.51 -4.60 -1.36
CA ARG A 135 1.66 -4.54 -2.26
C ARG A 135 1.54 -5.58 -3.37
N GLN A 136 1.16 -6.80 -3.01
CA GLN A 136 1.05 -7.84 -4.02
C GLN A 136 -0.06 -7.53 -5.02
N VAL A 137 -1.16 -6.96 -4.54
CA VAL A 137 -2.24 -6.57 -5.44
C VAL A 137 -1.76 -5.52 -6.43
N ALA A 138 -1.05 -4.51 -5.94
CA ALA A 138 -0.54 -3.46 -6.82
C ALA A 138 0.46 -4.02 -7.81
N GLN A 139 1.34 -4.91 -7.36
CA GLN A 139 2.34 -5.50 -8.24
C GLN A 139 1.70 -6.36 -9.33
N ASP A 140 0.73 -7.18 -8.94
CA ASP A 140 0.06 -8.02 -9.92
C ASP A 140 -0.75 -7.19 -10.89
N GLY A 141 -1.39 -6.14 -10.41
CA GLY A 141 -2.10 -5.24 -11.31
C GLY A 141 -1.17 -4.61 -12.32
N ALA A 142 0.03 -4.20 -11.87
CA ALA A 142 1.01 -3.62 -12.78
C ALA A 142 1.46 -4.64 -13.82
N LYS A 143 1.69 -5.87 -13.41
CA LYS A 143 2.11 -6.91 -14.35
C LYS A 143 1.04 -7.20 -15.37
N LEU A 144 -0.22 -7.25 -14.95
CA LEU A 144 -1.31 -7.45 -15.88
C LEU A 144 -1.43 -6.28 -16.84
N HIS A 145 -1.30 -5.08 -16.34
CA HIS A 145 -1.39 -3.90 -17.16
C HIS A 145 -0.30 -3.86 -18.24
N LYS A 146 0.90 -4.28 -17.86
CA LYS A 146 2.02 -4.28 -18.80
C LYS A 146 2.05 -5.54 -19.67
N GLY A 147 1.13 -6.46 -19.45
CA GLY A 147 1.10 -7.68 -20.24
C GLY A 147 2.16 -8.69 -19.86
N GLU A 148 2.73 -8.56 -18.68
CA GLU A 148 3.80 -9.47 -18.27
C GLU A 148 3.28 -10.79 -17.77
N ILE A 149 2.01 -10.84 -17.32
CA ILE A 149 1.35 -12.09 -17.01
C ILE A 149 0.03 -12.09 -17.75
N GLU A 150 -0.47 -13.28 -18.02
CA GLU A 150 -1.61 -13.36 -18.90
C GLU A 150 -2.91 -13.05 -18.22
N GLU A 151 -3.17 -13.67 -17.14
CA GLU A 151 -4.44 -13.47 -16.48
C GLU A 151 -4.35 -13.87 -15.04
N LEU A 152 -4.91 -13.05 -14.16
CA LEU A 152 -4.89 -13.35 -12.76
C LEU A 152 -6.10 -12.67 -12.18
N ARG A 153 -7.12 -13.43 -11.83
CA ARG A 153 -8.35 -12.85 -11.37
C ARG A 153 -8.17 -12.12 -10.08
N LYS A 154 -7.46 -12.71 -9.15
CA LYS A 154 -7.20 -12.14 -7.86
C LYS A 154 -5.86 -12.56 -7.36
N THR A 155 -5.21 -11.66 -6.66
CA THR A 155 -4.01 -12.02 -5.93
C THR A 155 -4.41 -12.73 -4.65
N LYS A 156 -3.69 -13.77 -4.30
CA LYS A 156 -3.92 -14.47 -3.05
C LYS A 156 -2.62 -14.60 -2.29
N THR A 157 -2.69 -14.32 -1.00
CA THR A 157 -1.52 -14.39 -0.16
C THR A 157 -1.65 -15.55 0.79
N GLU A 158 -1.83 -16.72 0.22
CA GLU A 158 -2.04 -17.86 1.05
C GLU A 158 -0.81 -18.44 1.63
N ASP A 159 0.26 -18.28 1.13
CA ASP A 159 1.40 -18.83 1.74
C ASP A 159 2.50 -17.90 1.80
#